data_11de4dc50e833ee007296afc530c9d9b
#
_entry.id   11de4dc50e833ee007296afc530c9d9b
#
_cell.length_a   1.000
_cell.length_b   1.000
_cell.length_c   1.000
_cell.angle_alpha   90.00
_cell.angle_beta   90.00
_cell.angle_gamma   90.00
#
_symmetry.space_group_name_H-M   'P 1'
#
loop_
_entity.id
_entity.type
_entity.pdbx_description
1 polymer ?
#
loop_
_entity_poly.entity_id
_entity_poly.type
_entity_poly.pdbx_seq_one_letter_code
_entity_poly.pdbx_strand_id
1 'polypeptide(L)'
;MPDSENLIKKLQMVAHPEGGHFSESFRDENNNVSLIYYMLQKNEWSHWHRLTKNEILHFYKGDPLTVYTSKDGIDFNSITIGGDSNFHFIVEANNWFAMRSVGEYSLIGCTVAPGFDYADFELAPKDWKPTNFNLKFS
;
A
#
# COMPACT_ATOMS: atom_id res chain seq x y z
N MET A 1 -2.17 -4.34 -24.83
CA MET A 1 -1.73 -3.57 -23.67
C MET A 1 -1.91 -4.41 -22.41
N PRO A 2 -0.91 -4.49 -21.53
CA PRO A 2 -1.04 -5.23 -20.29
C PRO A 2 -2.23 -4.74 -19.44
N ASP A 3 -2.83 -5.66 -18.69
CA ASP A 3 -3.96 -5.35 -17.80
C ASP A 3 -3.67 -4.19 -16.84
N SER A 4 -2.46 -4.17 -16.25
CA SER A 4 -2.10 -3.12 -15.30
C SER A 4 -2.12 -1.74 -15.94
N GLU A 5 -1.59 -1.61 -17.16
CA GLU A 5 -1.57 -0.33 -17.88
C GLU A 5 -2.98 0.10 -18.28
N ASN A 6 -3.84 -0.86 -18.66
CA ASN A 6 -5.25 -0.56 -18.95
C ASN A 6 -5.97 -0.04 -17.71
N LEU A 7 -5.70 -0.65 -16.54
CA LEU A 7 -6.30 -0.21 -15.27
C LEU A 7 -5.81 1.17 -14.87
N ILE A 8 -4.50 1.44 -15.02
CA ILE A 8 -3.95 2.76 -14.72
C ILE A 8 -4.66 3.84 -15.54
N LYS A 9 -4.87 3.59 -16.83
CA LYS A 9 -5.62 4.50 -17.70
C LYS A 9 -7.10 4.62 -17.29
N LYS A 10 -7.76 3.49 -17.12
CA LYS A 10 -9.20 3.45 -16.79
C LYS A 10 -9.48 4.16 -15.48
N LEU A 11 -8.65 3.96 -14.47
CA LEU A 11 -8.83 4.53 -13.15
C LEU A 11 -8.13 5.88 -12.98
N GLN A 12 -7.50 6.38 -14.03
CA GLN A 12 -6.80 7.68 -14.04
C GLN A 12 -5.76 7.78 -12.92
N MET A 13 -4.98 6.72 -12.77
CA MET A 13 -3.98 6.63 -11.71
C MET A 13 -2.73 7.45 -12.05
N VAL A 14 -2.11 7.99 -11.02
CA VAL A 14 -0.86 8.76 -11.13
C VAL A 14 0.17 8.18 -10.16
N ALA A 15 1.44 8.55 -10.35
CA ALA A 15 2.51 8.06 -9.48
C ALA A 15 2.31 8.51 -8.04
N HIS A 16 2.57 7.60 -7.09
CA HIS A 16 2.49 7.85 -5.67
C HIS A 16 3.88 8.13 -5.09
N PRO A 17 4.00 9.06 -4.12
CA PRO A 17 5.31 9.34 -3.49
C PRO A 17 6.00 8.12 -2.88
N GLU A 18 5.25 7.16 -2.35
CA GLU A 18 5.80 5.93 -1.76
C GLU A 18 6.19 4.88 -2.80
N GLY A 19 5.84 5.07 -4.05
CA GLY A 19 5.99 4.11 -5.14
C GLY A 19 4.64 3.63 -5.65
N GLY A 20 4.61 3.06 -6.86
CA GLY A 20 3.37 2.60 -7.47
C GLY A 20 2.51 3.75 -7.99
N HIS A 21 1.23 3.43 -8.22
CA HIS A 21 0.25 4.37 -8.77
C HIS A 21 -1.01 4.37 -7.93
N PHE A 22 -1.71 5.50 -7.91
CA PHE A 22 -2.95 5.60 -7.15
C PHE A 22 -3.92 6.58 -7.79
N SER A 23 -5.19 6.43 -7.42
CA SER A 23 -6.20 7.45 -7.70
C SER A 23 -7.20 7.47 -6.54
N GLU A 24 -7.63 8.68 -6.15
CA GLU A 24 -8.63 8.81 -5.10
C GLU A 24 -10.00 8.54 -5.71
N SER A 25 -10.70 7.54 -5.18
CA SER A 25 -12.03 7.18 -5.69
C SER A 25 -13.15 7.82 -4.88
N PHE A 26 -12.89 8.13 -3.61
CA PHE A 26 -13.88 8.75 -2.75
C PHE A 26 -13.23 9.50 -1.61
N ARG A 27 -13.80 10.65 -1.30
CA ARG A 27 -13.49 11.40 -0.07
C ARG A 27 -14.78 12.06 0.39
N ASP A 28 -15.13 11.79 1.65
CA ASP A 28 -16.30 12.37 2.27
C ASP A 28 -16.12 13.88 2.44
N GLU A 29 -17.23 14.64 2.30
CA GLU A 29 -17.25 16.09 2.42
C GLU A 29 -16.60 16.59 3.72
N ASN A 30 -16.81 15.88 4.83
CA ASN A 30 -16.23 16.24 6.12
C ASN A 30 -14.92 15.48 6.41
N ASN A 31 -14.36 14.84 5.39
CA ASN A 31 -13.14 14.04 5.51
C ASN A 31 -13.22 12.94 6.59
N ASN A 32 -14.39 12.34 6.72
CA ASN A 32 -14.57 11.23 7.66
C ASN A 32 -13.96 9.95 7.14
N VAL A 33 -13.83 9.82 5.83
CA VAL A 33 -13.24 8.65 5.18
C VAL A 33 -12.65 9.04 3.84
N SER A 34 -11.55 8.42 3.46
CA SER A 34 -11.01 8.49 2.11
C SER A 34 -10.76 7.08 1.59
N LEU A 35 -10.91 6.91 0.27
CA LEU A 35 -10.69 5.64 -0.40
C LEU A 35 -9.90 5.89 -1.67
N ILE A 36 -8.83 5.11 -1.84
CA ILE A 36 -8.03 5.16 -3.06
C ILE A 36 -7.97 3.77 -3.70
N TYR A 37 -7.76 3.76 -5.02
CA TYR A 37 -7.18 2.61 -5.70
C TYR A 37 -5.67 2.75 -5.63
N TYR A 38 -4.98 1.65 -5.40
CA TYR A 38 -3.52 1.63 -5.35
C TYR A 38 -3.02 0.42 -6.13
N MET A 39 -2.01 0.63 -6.96
CA MET A 39 -1.46 -0.44 -7.79
C MET A 39 0.05 -0.51 -7.69
N LEU A 40 0.55 -1.73 -7.55
CA LEU A 40 1.96 -2.06 -7.70
C LEU A 40 2.11 -3.01 -8.87
N GLN A 41 2.98 -2.64 -9.81
CA GLN A 41 3.36 -3.48 -10.93
C GLN A 41 4.59 -4.30 -10.53
N LYS A 42 4.98 -5.23 -11.40
CA LYS A 42 6.15 -6.07 -11.18
C LYS A 42 7.39 -5.22 -10.89
N ASN A 43 8.12 -5.61 -9.86
CA ASN A 43 9.36 -4.92 -9.42
C ASN A 43 9.15 -3.54 -8.83
N GLU A 44 7.91 -3.12 -8.62
CA GLU A 44 7.62 -1.89 -7.88
C GLU A 44 7.45 -2.19 -6.41
N TRP A 45 7.89 -1.27 -5.57
CA TRP A 45 7.70 -1.32 -4.13
C TRP A 45 6.92 -0.10 -3.66
N SER A 46 6.03 -0.32 -2.69
CA SER A 46 5.59 0.74 -1.81
C SER A 46 6.62 0.80 -0.70
N HIS A 47 7.42 1.86 -0.66
CA HIS A 47 8.49 2.00 0.33
C HIS A 47 7.90 2.15 1.74
N TRP A 48 8.70 1.83 2.74
CA TRP A 48 8.32 1.93 4.14
C TRP A 48 7.72 3.29 4.46
N HIS A 49 6.54 3.28 5.03
CA HIS A 49 5.81 4.48 5.41
C HIS A 49 4.85 4.13 6.55
N ARG A 50 4.29 5.15 7.19
CA ARG A 50 3.29 4.94 8.23
C ARG A 50 2.32 6.10 8.29
N LEU A 51 1.15 5.83 8.86
CA LEU A 51 0.13 6.83 9.14
C LEU A 51 -0.13 6.87 10.62
N THR A 52 -0.63 8.00 11.11
CA THR A 52 -1.12 8.12 12.48
C THR A 52 -2.53 7.55 12.63
N LYS A 53 -3.08 6.95 11.59
CA LYS A 53 -4.43 6.36 11.52
C LYS A 53 -4.36 4.94 11.03
N ASN A 54 -5.39 4.15 11.32
CA ASN A 54 -5.51 2.80 10.75
C ASN A 54 -5.78 2.91 9.25
N GLU A 55 -5.19 1.99 8.50
CA GLU A 55 -5.43 1.90 7.06
C GLU A 55 -5.90 0.48 6.75
N ILE A 56 -7.01 0.36 6.02
CA ILE A 56 -7.55 -0.92 5.62
C ILE A 56 -7.20 -1.17 4.16
N LEU A 57 -6.50 -2.28 3.91
CA LEU A 57 -6.13 -2.70 2.56
C LEU A 57 -7.12 -3.75 2.10
N HIS A 58 -7.67 -3.56 0.89
CA HIS A 58 -8.64 -4.46 0.28
C HIS A 58 -8.06 -5.00 -1.02
N PHE A 59 -8.02 -6.31 -1.19
CA PHE A 59 -7.52 -6.89 -2.42
C PHE A 59 -8.61 -6.91 -3.47
N TYR A 60 -8.33 -6.35 -4.65
CA TYR A 60 -9.30 -6.28 -5.73
C TYR A 60 -8.97 -7.19 -6.91
N LYS A 61 -7.74 -7.15 -7.42
CA LYS A 61 -7.45 -7.83 -8.67
C LYS A 61 -5.95 -8.04 -8.87
N GLY A 62 -5.61 -9.03 -9.67
CA GLY A 62 -4.23 -9.32 -10.06
C GLY A 62 -3.61 -10.39 -9.19
N ASP A 63 -2.29 -10.33 -9.05
CA ASP A 63 -1.55 -11.28 -8.25
C ASP A 63 -1.57 -10.89 -6.78
N PRO A 64 -1.37 -11.85 -5.87
CA PRO A 64 -1.34 -11.52 -4.45
C PRO A 64 -0.32 -10.45 -4.10
N LEU A 65 -0.61 -9.73 -3.04
CA LEU A 65 0.24 -8.65 -2.53
C LEU A 65 0.86 -9.10 -1.21
N THR A 66 2.18 -8.92 -1.07
CA THR A 66 2.84 -9.13 0.22
C THR A 66 2.94 -7.79 0.94
N VAL A 67 2.49 -7.76 2.19
CA VAL A 67 2.56 -6.61 3.07
C VAL A 67 3.54 -6.92 4.19
N TYR A 68 4.56 -6.08 4.34
CA TYR A 68 5.53 -6.17 5.44
C TYR A 68 5.21 -5.08 6.45
N THR A 69 5.19 -5.43 7.74
CA THR A 69 4.88 -4.47 8.82
C THR A 69 5.94 -4.50 9.90
N SER A 70 6.16 -3.36 10.55
CA SER A 70 7.08 -3.25 11.68
C SER A 70 6.54 -2.23 12.67
N LYS A 71 6.38 -2.66 13.94
CA LYS A 71 5.93 -1.76 15.01
C LYS A 71 7.06 -0.90 15.54
N ASP A 72 8.25 -1.49 15.65
CA ASP A 72 9.37 -0.89 16.40
C ASP A 72 10.53 -0.46 15.51
N GLY A 73 10.45 -0.73 14.21
CA GLY A 73 11.57 -0.43 13.30
C GLY A 73 12.73 -1.41 13.44
N ILE A 74 12.55 -2.49 14.16
CA ILE A 74 13.58 -3.52 14.41
C ILE A 74 13.14 -4.84 13.76
N ASP A 75 12.08 -5.45 14.26
CA ASP A 75 11.53 -6.68 13.75
C ASP A 75 10.41 -6.41 12.76
N PHE A 76 10.07 -7.41 11.95
CA PHE A 76 9.02 -7.26 10.98
C PHE A 76 8.21 -8.55 10.84
N ASN A 77 6.97 -8.37 10.35
CA ASN A 77 6.10 -9.48 9.98
C ASN A 77 5.71 -9.32 8.51
N SER A 78 5.24 -10.40 7.90
CA SER A 78 4.71 -10.34 6.55
C SER A 78 3.38 -11.07 6.48
N ILE A 79 2.50 -10.60 5.61
CA ILE A 79 1.23 -11.25 5.32
C ILE A 79 0.97 -11.09 3.82
N THR A 80 0.26 -12.05 3.26
CA THR A 80 -0.15 -11.99 1.85
C THR A 80 -1.64 -11.81 1.78
N ILE A 81 -2.10 -10.87 0.95
CA ILE A 81 -3.51 -10.71 0.64
C ILE A 81 -3.75 -11.01 -0.84
N GLY A 82 -4.90 -11.59 -1.15
CA GLY A 82 -5.24 -12.04 -2.50
C GLY A 82 -5.01 -13.54 -2.67
N GLY A 83 -5.34 -14.06 -3.85
CA GLY A 83 -5.32 -15.48 -4.09
C GLY A 83 -6.29 -16.19 -3.15
N ASP A 84 -5.82 -17.27 -2.54
CA ASP A 84 -6.63 -18.04 -1.57
C ASP A 84 -6.31 -17.63 -0.12
N SER A 85 -5.53 -16.55 0.05
CA SER A 85 -5.12 -16.08 1.37
C SER A 85 -6.19 -15.17 1.98
N ASN A 86 -5.79 -13.99 2.41
CA ASN A 86 -6.69 -12.99 3.01
C ASN A 86 -7.22 -12.05 1.93
N PHE A 87 -8.42 -11.50 2.13
CA PHE A 87 -8.99 -10.54 1.21
C PHE A 87 -8.75 -9.10 1.64
N HIS A 88 -8.45 -8.89 2.91
CA HIS A 88 -8.13 -7.57 3.45
C HIS A 88 -7.11 -7.70 4.58
N PHE A 89 -6.52 -6.57 4.95
CA PHE A 89 -5.59 -6.49 6.06
C PHE A 89 -5.65 -5.09 6.64
N ILE A 90 -5.60 -4.99 7.96
CA ILE A 90 -5.62 -3.69 8.65
C ILE A 90 -4.22 -3.38 9.13
N VAL A 91 -3.66 -2.27 8.64
CA VAL A 91 -2.40 -1.74 9.15
C VAL A 91 -2.74 -0.78 10.26
N GLU A 92 -2.37 -1.12 11.49
CA GLU A 92 -2.68 -0.28 12.64
C GLU A 92 -1.88 1.01 12.62
N ALA A 93 -2.45 2.05 13.20
CA ALA A 93 -1.83 3.37 13.29
C ALA A 93 -0.39 3.26 13.82
N ASN A 94 0.48 4.05 13.23
CA ASN A 94 1.90 4.17 13.58
C ASN A 94 2.78 2.95 13.26
N ASN A 95 2.22 1.90 12.70
CA ASN A 95 3.05 0.78 12.22
C ASN A 95 3.65 1.13 10.88
N TRP A 96 4.96 0.91 10.73
CA TRP A 96 5.63 1.00 9.44
C TRP A 96 5.16 -0.14 8.55
N PHE A 97 4.96 0.11 7.26
CA PHE A 97 4.68 -0.96 6.33
C PHE A 97 5.21 -0.66 4.93
N ALA A 98 5.49 -1.73 4.20
CA ALA A 98 5.95 -1.72 2.83
C ALA A 98 5.27 -2.86 2.09
N MET A 99 5.12 -2.75 0.78
CA MET A 99 4.37 -3.72 0.00
C MET A 99 5.01 -4.00 -1.34
N ARG A 100 4.76 -5.21 -1.88
CA ARG A 100 5.10 -5.54 -3.26
C ARG A 100 4.14 -6.60 -3.80
N SER A 101 3.91 -6.58 -5.11
CA SER A 101 3.19 -7.66 -5.78
C SER A 101 4.07 -8.90 -5.89
N VAL A 102 3.48 -10.08 -5.76
CA VAL A 102 4.22 -11.33 -5.99
C VAL A 102 4.32 -11.69 -7.47
N GLY A 103 3.66 -10.96 -8.36
CA GLY A 103 3.62 -11.27 -9.79
C GLY A 103 3.63 -10.02 -10.67
N GLU A 104 2.78 -10.01 -11.66
CA GLU A 104 2.78 -8.94 -12.66
C GLU A 104 2.20 -7.64 -12.14
N TYR A 105 1.14 -7.71 -11.33
CA TYR A 105 0.59 -6.53 -10.68
C TYR A 105 -0.40 -6.94 -9.58
N SER A 106 -0.62 -6.03 -8.64
CA SER A 106 -1.68 -6.14 -7.63
C SER A 106 -2.44 -4.83 -7.57
N LEU A 107 -3.77 -4.90 -7.66
CA LEU A 107 -4.65 -3.75 -7.49
C LEU A 107 -5.38 -3.90 -6.18
N ILE A 108 -5.26 -2.90 -5.32
CA ILE A 108 -5.91 -2.89 -4.01
C ILE A 108 -6.68 -1.60 -3.82
N GLY A 109 -7.55 -1.59 -2.82
CA GLY A 109 -8.15 -0.38 -2.29
C GLY A 109 -7.56 -0.09 -0.93
N CYS A 110 -7.42 1.19 -0.59
CA CYS A 110 -6.96 1.60 0.74
C CYS A 110 -7.98 2.55 1.34
N THR A 111 -8.52 2.20 2.51
CA THR A 111 -9.49 3.01 3.23
C THR A 111 -8.82 3.59 4.48
N VAL A 112 -8.95 4.89 4.66
CA VAL A 112 -8.46 5.59 5.86
C VAL A 112 -9.61 6.37 6.47
N ALA A 113 -9.84 6.22 7.77
CA ALA A 113 -10.88 6.91 8.49
C ALA A 113 -10.37 7.34 9.87
N PRO A 114 -10.38 8.65 10.20
CA PRO A 114 -10.72 9.78 9.34
C PRO A 114 -9.88 9.82 8.08
N GLY A 115 -10.34 10.54 7.04
CA GLY A 115 -9.73 10.52 5.74
C GLY A 115 -8.25 10.85 5.72
N PHE A 116 -7.53 10.33 4.72
CA PHE A 116 -6.09 10.51 4.57
C PHE A 116 -5.71 11.98 4.47
N ASP A 117 -4.64 12.36 5.17
CA ASP A 117 -4.04 13.68 5.11
C ASP A 117 -2.52 13.47 5.14
N TYR A 118 -1.79 14.19 4.28
CA TYR A 118 -0.33 14.10 4.25
C TYR A 118 0.31 14.52 5.57
N ALA A 119 -0.38 15.34 6.39
CA ALA A 119 0.09 15.69 7.73
C ALA A 119 0.21 14.47 8.64
N ASP A 120 -0.55 13.41 8.37
CA ASP A 120 -0.51 12.15 9.15
C ASP A 120 0.43 11.10 8.55
N PHE A 121 1.05 11.42 7.42
CA PHE A 121 1.84 10.48 6.62
C PHE A 121 3.33 10.72 6.83
N GLU A 122 4.06 9.65 7.08
CA GLU A 122 5.52 9.71 7.18
C GLU A 122 6.12 8.68 6.22
N LEU A 123 6.89 9.17 5.25
CA LEU A 123 7.66 8.32 4.34
C LEU A 123 9.07 8.18 4.91
N ALA A 124 9.53 6.94 5.09
CA ALA A 124 10.87 6.69 5.60
C ALA A 124 11.93 7.20 4.63
N PRO A 125 13.13 7.56 5.12
CA PRO A 125 14.25 7.86 4.24
C PRO A 125 14.49 6.72 3.26
N LYS A 126 15.00 7.05 2.08
CA LYS A 126 15.14 6.10 0.97
C LYS A 126 15.83 4.79 1.35
N ASP A 127 16.85 4.85 2.21
CA ASP A 127 17.64 3.67 2.59
C ASP A 127 17.17 3.04 3.90
N TRP A 128 16.10 3.57 4.49
CA TRP A 128 15.61 3.07 5.76
C TRP A 128 14.83 1.77 5.58
N LYS A 129 15.04 0.87 6.52
CA LYS A 129 14.28 -0.37 6.67
C LYS A 129 14.38 -0.81 8.13
N PRO A 130 13.45 -1.67 8.60
CA PRO A 130 13.60 -2.25 9.94
C PRO A 130 14.95 -2.97 10.05
N THR A 131 15.57 -2.91 11.23
CA THR A 131 16.92 -3.43 11.46
C THR A 131 17.07 -4.88 10.98
N ASN A 132 16.09 -5.72 11.27
CA ASN A 132 16.15 -7.15 10.94
C ASN A 132 15.56 -7.49 9.58
N PHE A 133 15.16 -6.49 8.80
CA PHE A 133 14.61 -6.71 7.46
C PHE A 133 15.77 -6.91 6.48
N ASN A 134 15.89 -8.13 5.95
CA ASN A 134 17.02 -8.51 5.11
C ASN A 134 16.66 -8.81 3.65
N LEU A 135 15.43 -8.52 3.24
CA LEU A 135 15.04 -8.66 1.84
C LEU A 135 15.54 -7.46 1.05
N LYS A 136 15.96 -7.70 -0.19
CA LYS A 136 16.43 -6.64 -1.06
C LYS A 136 15.28 -6.06 -1.86
N PHE A 137 15.25 -4.74 -1.94
CA PHE A 137 14.38 -4.04 -2.88
C PHE A 137 15.03 -4.12 -4.25
N SER A 138 14.36 -4.74 -5.18
CA SER A 138 14.88 -4.91 -6.54
C SER A 138 13.92 -4.31 -7.56
#